data_f149a0ba0e3dc584ad2b10ae25344811
#
_entry.id   f149a0ba0e3dc584ad2b10ae25344811
#
_cell.length_a   1.000
_cell.length_b   1.000
_cell.length_c   1.000
_cell.angle_alpha   90.00
_cell.angle_beta   90.00
_cell.angle_gamma   90.00
#
_symmetry.space_group_name_H-M   'P 1'
#
loop_
_entity.id
_entity.type
_entity.pdbx_description
1 polymer ?
#
loop_
_entity_poly.entity_id
_entity_poly.type
_entity_poly.pdbx_seq_one_letter_code
_entity_poly.pdbx_strand_id
1 'polypeptide(L)'
;MGIKDINTLIKLSRKLGKSICDQGTFEERQSKHHTMKWKYKGCEFSHTFPGSLKKSSINHQYSQMRKNLRASGLKPPSEFNMSLIGSEEHQELLKELWIHVGTNDEGETPYGGDVDK
;
A
#
# COMPACT_ATOMS: atom_id res chain seq x y z
N MET A 1 -14.69 4.24 11.69
CA MET A 1 -13.74 4.65 10.69
C MET A 1 -12.52 3.75 10.62
N GLY A 2 -11.77 3.68 11.69
CA GLY A 2 -10.50 2.98 11.67
C GLY A 2 -10.56 1.56 11.16
N ILE A 3 -11.46 0.76 11.71
CA ILE A 3 -11.53 -0.66 11.33
C ILE A 3 -11.95 -0.83 9.89
N LYS A 4 -12.91 -0.03 9.45
CA LYS A 4 -13.34 -0.08 8.07
C LYS A 4 -12.21 0.27 7.13
N ASP A 5 -11.45 1.30 7.49
CA ASP A 5 -10.35 1.74 6.64
C ASP A 5 -9.28 0.67 6.54
N ILE A 6 -9.00 -0.01 7.63
CA ILE A 6 -8.02 -1.09 7.62
C ILE A 6 -8.52 -2.25 6.77
N ASN A 7 -9.77 -2.61 6.91
CA ASN A 7 -10.32 -3.71 6.13
C ASN A 7 -10.26 -3.40 4.64
N THR A 8 -10.56 -2.16 4.28
CA THR A 8 -10.48 -1.75 2.89
C THR A 8 -9.05 -1.82 2.40
N LEU A 9 -8.11 -1.37 3.22
CA LEU A 9 -6.70 -1.40 2.87
C LEU A 9 -6.23 -2.84 2.65
N ILE A 10 -6.63 -3.74 3.53
CA ILE A 10 -6.29 -5.15 3.40
C ILE A 10 -6.85 -5.72 2.11
N LYS A 11 -8.11 -5.44 1.82
CA LYS A 11 -8.76 -5.93 0.62
C LYS A 11 -8.05 -5.46 -0.65
N LEU A 12 -7.78 -4.16 -0.71
CA LEU A 12 -7.13 -3.60 -1.89
C LEU A 12 -5.73 -4.16 -2.07
N SER A 13 -4.99 -4.27 -0.97
CA SER A 13 -3.64 -4.80 -1.02
C SER A 13 -3.65 -6.25 -1.49
N ARG A 14 -4.60 -7.04 -0.98
CA ARG A 14 -4.69 -8.44 -1.37
C ARG A 14 -5.03 -8.59 -2.85
N LYS A 15 -6.01 -7.83 -3.30
CA LYS A 15 -6.40 -7.89 -4.71
C LYS A 15 -5.25 -7.50 -5.62
N LEU A 16 -4.60 -6.40 -5.28
CA LEU A 16 -3.47 -5.94 -6.09
C LEU A 16 -2.35 -6.97 -6.06
N GLY A 17 -1.96 -7.40 -4.87
CA GLY A 17 -0.86 -8.34 -4.75
C GLY A 17 -1.08 -9.62 -5.51
N LYS A 18 -2.26 -10.21 -5.35
CA LYS A 18 -2.56 -11.45 -6.05
C LYS A 18 -2.60 -11.27 -7.55
N SER A 19 -2.96 -10.08 -8.00
CA SER A 19 -3.09 -9.81 -9.43
C SER A 19 -1.75 -9.59 -10.13
N ILE A 20 -0.81 -8.95 -9.45
CA ILE A 20 0.42 -8.52 -10.11
C ILE A 20 1.69 -9.14 -9.55
N CYS A 21 1.59 -9.93 -8.50
CA CYS A 21 2.81 -10.46 -7.86
C CYS A 21 3.55 -11.41 -8.79
N ASP A 22 4.86 -11.49 -8.57
CA ASP A 22 5.65 -12.50 -9.25
C ASP A 22 5.12 -13.86 -8.85
N GLN A 23 5.16 -14.79 -9.78
CA GLN A 23 4.54 -16.09 -9.58
C GLN A 23 5.05 -16.77 -8.30
N GLY A 24 4.11 -17.19 -7.47
CA GLY A 24 4.45 -17.96 -6.28
C GLY A 24 4.97 -17.15 -5.12
N THR A 25 4.93 -15.82 -5.21
CA THR A 25 5.50 -15.00 -4.13
C THR A 25 4.47 -14.47 -3.14
N PHE A 26 3.19 -14.58 -3.44
CA PHE A 26 2.17 -14.02 -2.55
C PHE A 26 2.02 -14.87 -1.28
N GLU A 27 2.15 -14.22 -0.14
CA GLU A 27 1.95 -14.84 1.15
C GLU A 27 1.09 -13.95 2.01
N GLU A 28 0.16 -14.56 2.70
CA GLU A 28 -0.68 -13.83 3.63
C GLU A 28 -0.84 -14.68 4.88
N ARG A 29 -0.58 -14.07 6.03
CA ARG A 29 -0.61 -14.80 7.28
C ARG A 29 -1.44 -14.04 8.29
N GLN A 30 -2.37 -14.74 8.92
CA GLN A 30 -3.20 -14.15 9.96
C GLN A 30 -2.94 -14.90 11.27
N SER A 31 -2.34 -14.20 12.22
CA SER A 31 -2.17 -14.74 13.54
C SER A 31 -2.45 -13.58 14.49
N LYS A 32 -1.49 -13.23 15.33
CA LYS A 32 -1.65 -12.05 16.17
C LYS A 32 -1.81 -10.80 15.29
N HIS A 33 -1.03 -10.77 14.23
CA HIS A 33 -1.06 -9.66 13.29
C HIS A 33 -1.32 -10.23 11.92
N HIS A 34 -1.84 -9.40 11.04
CA HIS A 34 -2.12 -9.80 9.68
C HIS A 34 -0.97 -9.31 8.81
N THR A 35 -0.18 -10.22 8.28
CA THR A 35 0.97 -9.86 7.46
C THR A 35 0.76 -10.30 6.04
N MET A 36 1.17 -9.44 5.10
CA MET A 36 1.02 -9.71 3.68
C MET A 36 2.35 -9.42 2.99
N LYS A 37 2.81 -10.36 2.18
CA LYS A 37 4.08 -10.22 1.48
C LYS A 37 3.95 -10.75 0.06
N TRP A 38 4.58 -10.06 -0.87
CA TRP A 38 4.67 -10.54 -2.25
C TRP A 38 5.74 -9.73 -2.95
N LYS A 39 6.13 -10.20 -4.13
CA LYS A 39 7.13 -9.49 -4.92
C LYS A 39 6.53 -9.02 -6.22
N TYR A 40 6.98 -7.87 -6.67
CA TYR A 40 6.61 -7.33 -7.96
C TYR A 40 7.89 -7.00 -8.70
N LYS A 41 8.14 -7.74 -9.79
CA LYS A 41 9.36 -7.58 -10.58
C LYS A 41 10.61 -7.62 -9.72
N GLY A 42 10.61 -8.53 -8.76
CA GLY A 42 11.74 -8.75 -7.90
C GLY A 42 11.81 -7.87 -6.68
N CYS A 43 10.96 -6.86 -6.59
CA CYS A 43 10.96 -5.96 -5.43
C CYS A 43 9.90 -6.41 -4.43
N GLU A 44 10.31 -6.55 -3.20
CA GLU A 44 9.41 -7.09 -2.18
C GLU A 44 8.48 -6.04 -1.61
N PHE A 45 7.21 -6.41 -1.50
CA PHE A 45 6.22 -5.68 -0.73
C PHE A 45 5.95 -6.47 0.53
N SER A 46 6.00 -5.81 1.67
CA SER A 46 5.70 -6.46 2.94
C SER A 46 5.04 -5.46 3.86
N HIS A 47 3.91 -5.87 4.45
CA HIS A 47 3.20 -4.98 5.34
C HIS A 47 2.51 -5.78 6.43
N THR A 48 2.55 -5.25 7.65
CA THR A 48 1.89 -5.86 8.79
C THR A 48 0.76 -4.97 9.23
N PHE A 49 -0.46 -5.52 9.22
CA PHE A 49 -1.65 -4.81 9.66
C PHE A 49 -1.90 -5.15 11.13
N PRO A 50 -2.19 -4.15 11.95
CA PRO A 50 -2.43 -4.43 13.38
C PRO A 50 -3.75 -5.11 13.61
N GLY A 51 -3.85 -5.81 14.74
CA GLY A 51 -5.09 -6.46 15.11
C GLY A 51 -6.18 -5.49 15.53
N SER A 52 -5.77 -4.34 16.04
CA SER A 52 -6.72 -3.31 16.42
C SER A 52 -6.08 -1.95 16.19
N LEU A 53 -6.91 -0.95 15.96
CA LEU A 53 -6.41 0.37 15.63
C LEU A 53 -7.01 1.41 16.53
N LYS A 54 -6.18 2.34 16.93
CA LYS A 54 -6.63 3.58 17.54
C LYS A 54 -6.65 4.63 16.45
N LYS A 55 -7.33 5.73 16.74
CA LYS A 55 -7.48 6.79 15.76
C LYS A 55 -6.14 7.26 15.21
N SER A 56 -5.18 7.45 16.08
CA SER A 56 -3.88 7.94 15.65
C SER A 56 -3.10 6.90 14.85
N SER A 57 -3.46 5.63 15.00
CA SER A 57 -2.72 4.56 14.34
C SER A 57 -3.02 4.43 12.85
N ILE A 58 -4.20 4.89 12.43
CA ILE A 58 -4.55 4.76 11.02
C ILE A 58 -3.63 5.60 10.12
N ASN A 59 -3.28 6.79 10.58
CA ASN A 59 -2.37 7.63 9.81
C ASN A 59 -0.99 6.98 9.71
N HIS A 60 -0.56 6.33 10.77
CA HIS A 60 0.69 5.60 10.76
C HIS A 60 0.63 4.46 9.74
N GLN A 61 -0.50 3.76 9.70
CA GLN A 61 -0.67 2.67 8.75
C GLN A 61 -0.64 3.18 7.31
N TYR A 62 -1.27 4.30 7.05
CA TYR A 62 -1.24 4.88 5.72
C TYR A 62 0.18 5.26 5.33
N SER A 63 0.90 5.87 6.27
CA SER A 63 2.28 6.27 6.01
C SER A 63 3.16 5.05 5.70
N GLN A 64 3.02 4.00 6.49
CA GLN A 64 3.78 2.78 6.26
C GLN A 64 3.41 2.13 4.93
N MET A 65 2.13 2.13 4.60
CA MET A 65 1.70 1.56 3.33
C MET A 65 2.28 2.33 2.16
N ARG A 66 2.31 3.66 2.25
CA ARG A 66 2.92 4.46 1.18
C ARG A 66 4.39 4.10 1.00
N LYS A 67 5.11 3.93 2.10
CA LYS A 67 6.51 3.54 2.03
C LYS A 67 6.67 2.16 1.41
N ASN A 68 5.85 1.22 1.85
CA ASN A 68 5.95 -0.15 1.37
C ASN A 68 5.62 -0.25 -0.11
N LEU A 69 4.63 0.49 -0.57
CA LEU A 69 4.29 0.50 -1.98
C LEU A 69 5.45 1.07 -2.81
N ARG A 70 6.04 2.16 -2.34
CA ARG A 70 7.16 2.74 -3.07
C ARG A 70 8.35 1.79 -3.09
N ALA A 71 8.59 1.09 -1.99
CA ALA A 71 9.70 0.15 -1.92
C ALA A 71 9.54 -0.98 -2.93
N SER A 72 8.31 -1.35 -3.25
CA SER A 72 8.07 -2.40 -4.23
C SER A 72 8.01 -1.86 -5.66
N GLY A 73 8.23 -0.55 -5.83
CA GLY A 73 8.22 0.05 -7.15
C GLY A 73 6.85 0.50 -7.61
N LEU A 74 5.84 0.36 -6.77
CA LEU A 74 4.48 0.72 -7.14
C LEU A 74 4.16 2.14 -6.71
N LYS A 75 4.73 3.08 -7.42
CA LYS A 75 4.61 4.49 -7.08
C LYS A 75 3.25 5.06 -7.47
N PRO A 76 2.89 6.23 -6.95
CA PRO A 76 1.59 6.82 -7.30
C PRO A 76 1.53 7.22 -8.77
N PRO A 77 0.31 7.42 -9.29
CA PRO A 77 0.14 7.71 -10.72
C PRO A 77 0.94 8.90 -11.23
N SER A 78 1.21 9.87 -10.37
CA SER A 78 1.99 11.02 -10.79
C SER A 78 3.47 10.70 -10.99
N GLU A 79 3.92 9.55 -10.50
CA GLU A 79 5.33 9.17 -10.56
C GLU A 79 5.56 7.85 -11.28
N PHE A 80 4.50 7.20 -11.72
CA PHE A 80 4.60 5.87 -12.25
C PHE A 80 3.77 5.72 -13.51
N ASN A 81 4.38 5.13 -14.54
CA ASN A 81 3.63 4.83 -15.76
C ASN A 81 2.74 3.64 -15.50
N MET A 82 1.47 3.89 -15.28
CA MET A 82 0.52 2.84 -14.93
C MET A 82 0.40 1.75 -15.98
N SER A 83 0.70 2.05 -17.23
CA SER A 83 0.59 1.04 -18.26
C SER A 83 1.61 -0.08 -18.07
N LEU A 84 2.65 0.15 -17.29
CA LEU A 84 3.65 -0.87 -17.01
C LEU A 84 3.09 -1.98 -16.12
N ILE A 85 2.04 -1.70 -15.39
CA ILE A 85 1.48 -2.70 -14.48
C ILE A 85 0.61 -3.71 -15.19
N GLY A 86 0.19 -3.41 -16.41
CA GLY A 86 -0.55 -4.36 -17.21
C GLY A 86 -1.97 -3.94 -17.48
N SER A 87 -2.92 -4.80 -17.13
CA SER A 87 -4.31 -4.56 -17.48
C SER A 87 -4.87 -3.33 -16.78
N GLU A 88 -5.96 -2.83 -17.37
CA GLU A 88 -6.66 -1.68 -16.82
C GLU A 88 -7.15 -1.95 -15.40
N GLU A 89 -7.58 -3.17 -15.17
CA GLU A 89 -8.06 -3.56 -13.85
C GLU A 89 -6.96 -3.41 -12.80
N HIS A 90 -5.75 -3.84 -13.14
CA HIS A 90 -4.62 -3.72 -12.22
C HIS A 90 -4.28 -2.25 -11.97
N GLN A 91 -4.35 -1.45 -13.02
CA GLN A 91 -4.09 -0.03 -12.90
C GLN A 91 -5.09 0.63 -11.95
N GLU A 92 -6.36 0.25 -12.08
CA GLU A 92 -7.39 0.81 -11.20
C GLU A 92 -7.17 0.41 -9.74
N LEU A 93 -6.76 -0.82 -9.51
CA LEU A 93 -6.50 -1.27 -8.15
C LEU A 93 -5.40 -0.44 -7.49
N LEU A 94 -4.33 -0.20 -8.24
CA LEU A 94 -3.23 0.58 -7.68
C LEU A 94 -3.63 2.03 -7.46
N LYS A 95 -4.37 2.61 -8.39
CA LYS A 95 -4.86 3.97 -8.23
C LYS A 95 -5.77 4.08 -7.01
N GLU A 96 -6.66 3.12 -6.87
CA GLU A 96 -7.60 3.11 -5.74
C GLU A 96 -6.86 3.03 -4.41
N LEU A 97 -5.84 2.19 -4.37
CA LEU A 97 -5.05 2.03 -3.16
C LEU A 97 -4.36 3.35 -2.80
N TRP A 98 -3.77 4.02 -3.80
CA TRP A 98 -3.11 5.29 -3.54
C TRP A 98 -4.10 6.38 -3.13
N ILE A 99 -5.30 6.37 -3.70
CA ILE A 99 -6.32 7.32 -3.27
C ILE A 99 -6.66 7.08 -1.81
N HIS A 100 -6.77 5.83 -1.44
CA HIS A 100 -7.13 5.47 -0.08
C HIS A 100 -6.08 5.91 0.94
N VAL A 101 -4.80 5.71 0.62
CA VAL A 101 -3.73 6.04 1.57
C VAL A 101 -3.20 7.45 1.38
N GLY A 102 -3.57 8.12 0.31
CA GLY A 102 -3.11 9.47 0.04
C GLY A 102 -1.88 9.48 -0.84
N THR A 103 -1.87 10.36 -1.83
CA THR A 103 -0.77 10.42 -2.79
C THR A 103 0.07 11.67 -2.67
N ASN A 104 -0.32 12.58 -1.82
CA ASN A 104 0.38 13.87 -1.75
C ASN A 104 1.42 13.91 -0.65
N ASP A 105 2.25 12.88 -0.66
CA ASP A 105 3.37 12.85 0.27
C ASP A 105 4.25 14.05 0.09
N GLU A 106 4.36 14.50 -1.13
CA GLU A 106 5.16 15.67 -1.40
C GLU A 106 4.61 16.86 -0.62
N GLY A 107 3.34 16.83 -0.39
CA GLY A 107 2.72 17.89 0.37
C GLY A 107 2.91 17.72 1.84
N GLU A 108 3.28 16.62 2.17
CA GLU A 108 3.45 16.43 3.51
C GLU A 108 4.76 16.46 3.89
N THR A 109 4.78 16.58 3.53
CA THR A 109 5.52 16.59 4.04
C THR A 109 5.57 16.87 5.00
N PRO A 110 5.22 16.80 5.28
CA PRO A 110 5.24 16.91 6.02
C PRO A 110 5.41 16.87 7.05
N TYR A 111 5.42 16.45 7.29
CA TYR A 111 5.67 16.39 8.28
C TYR A 111 6.75 16.51 8.57
N GLY A 112 6.77 16.78 7.85
CA GLY A 112 7.20 17.10 7.77
C GLY A 112 7.83 17.54 7.55
N GLY A 113 7.91 17.64 7.18
CA GLY A 113 8.12 18.07 6.89
C GLY A 113 8.66 18.58 6.74
N ASP A 114 8.66 18.20 6.75
CA ASP A 114 8.93 18.58 6.52
C ASP A 114 9.47 19.21 6.42
N VAL A 115 9.77 19.17 6.43
CA VAL A 115 10.00 19.71 6.19
C VAL A 115 10.47 20.48 6.06
N ASP A 116 10.71 20.41 6.15
CA ASP A 116 10.87 21.04 5.92
C ASP A 116 11.15 21.65 5.84
N LYS A 117 11.43 21.59 5.87
CA LYS A 117 11.35 21.96 5.68
C LYS A 117 11.50 22.31 5.63
#